data_bae66ec1416755e5659e4bb66e456f1b
#
_entry.id   bae66ec1416755e5659e4bb66e456f1b
#
_cell.length_a   1.000
_cell.length_b   1.000
_cell.length_c   1.000
_cell.angle_alpha   90.00
_cell.angle_beta   90.00
_cell.angle_gamma   90.00
#
_symmetry.space_group_name_H-M   'P 1'
#
loop_
_entity.id
_entity.type
_entity.pdbx_description
1 polymer ?
#
loop_
_entity_poly.entity_id
_entity_poly.type
_entity_poly.pdbx_seq_one_letter_code
_entity_poly.pdbx_strand_id
1 'polypeptide(L)'
;MVEALNASGITQPFAIQAETIPDLIEGRDVIGRAPTGSGKTLAFGIPAVAMALERGPARKKRPRVLILAPTRELAGQIHDELAPMLAAVGGHGLAVYGGVGLQPQINRLSSGVDVLVATPGRLEDLIQQRVVSLAEVEYVVIDEADRMADMGFMPAVKRLLDQAGDDPQTVLYSATLDGEVAKLTKAYQSNPVRHEVGEATPDLDKMTHYFWKLPRPERVPLCASVIATFGRTIVFTRTRHGADRAARQLTRAGVPAVPIHGNRSQNQRQRALDDFAQGKAAALVATDVAARGIHVDAVECVVHFDPVDEDSAYVHRSGRTARAGARGTVVSFVDPGQIKDVQKMKRRLELPQEITPPPDIDGTPLPHEGTATDMAPIQRRTAPHDRERTPDDRPRRSSGQAQKRGAKPVAKAKKRKPNRGGQGDQGGQRRDQPSEGSRKSHRKGGNGPGPKPGKRATKKRAGPNRGPKQGGPKADGGRPPQKRSGGRPGQGKGGQGGQRPRGQGRTS
;
A
#
# COMPACT_ATOMS: atom_id res chain seq x y z
N MET A 1 23.83 15.96 0.48
CA MET A 1 22.52 15.62 -0.14
C MET A 1 22.59 15.63 -1.66
N VAL A 2 23.03 16.72 -2.33
CA VAL A 2 23.15 16.80 -3.81
C VAL A 2 24.01 15.68 -4.38
N GLU A 3 25.15 15.37 -3.75
CA GLU A 3 26.00 14.25 -4.17
C GLU A 3 25.29 12.90 -4.11
N ALA A 4 24.45 12.66 -3.09
CA ALA A 4 23.68 11.43 -2.97
C ALA A 4 22.61 11.32 -4.07
N LEU A 5 21.95 12.43 -4.43
CA LEU A 5 21.02 12.49 -5.56
C LEU A 5 21.74 12.21 -6.89
N ASN A 6 22.87 12.86 -7.13
CA ASN A 6 23.69 12.62 -8.33
C ASN A 6 24.16 11.16 -8.42
N ALA A 7 24.63 10.58 -7.31
CA ALA A 7 25.01 9.16 -7.24
C ALA A 7 23.85 8.22 -7.55
N SER A 8 22.60 8.64 -7.27
CA SER A 8 21.37 7.93 -7.64
C SER A 8 20.89 8.23 -9.06
N GLY A 9 21.66 9.01 -9.86
CA GLY A 9 21.32 9.39 -11.22
C GLY A 9 20.21 10.45 -11.32
N ILE A 10 19.96 11.19 -10.24
CA ILE A 10 18.95 12.26 -10.17
C ILE A 10 19.67 13.59 -10.34
N THR A 11 19.62 14.14 -11.56
CA THR A 11 20.34 15.34 -11.95
C THR A 11 19.44 16.55 -12.19
N GLN A 12 18.13 16.32 -12.36
CA GLN A 12 17.13 17.35 -12.60
C GLN A 12 15.84 17.05 -11.83
N PRO A 13 15.15 18.05 -11.30
CA PRO A 13 13.88 17.84 -10.62
C PRO A 13 12.76 17.55 -11.63
N PHE A 14 11.81 16.73 -11.22
CA PHE A 14 10.51 16.65 -11.88
C PHE A 14 9.65 17.88 -11.56
N ALA A 15 8.63 18.13 -12.40
CA ALA A 15 7.78 19.31 -12.24
C ALA A 15 7.20 19.47 -10.82
N ILE A 16 6.65 18.41 -10.23
CA ILE A 16 6.09 18.45 -8.87
C ILE A 16 7.16 18.79 -7.82
N GLN A 17 8.41 18.36 -8.03
CA GLN A 17 9.52 18.69 -7.13
C GLN A 17 9.91 20.15 -7.26
N ALA A 18 10.02 20.64 -8.50
CA ALA A 18 10.38 22.04 -8.77
C ALA A 18 9.35 23.02 -8.20
N GLU A 19 8.07 22.65 -8.23
CA GLU A 19 6.98 23.48 -7.71
C GLU A 19 6.85 23.42 -6.19
N THR A 20 6.95 22.23 -5.57
CA THR A 20 6.61 22.08 -4.14
C THR A 20 7.78 22.26 -3.20
N ILE A 21 9.03 21.90 -3.59
CA ILE A 21 10.19 21.97 -2.69
C ILE A 21 10.44 23.36 -2.14
N PRO A 22 10.36 24.46 -2.93
CA PRO A 22 10.59 25.81 -2.41
C PRO A 22 9.62 26.15 -1.27
N ASP A 23 8.31 25.95 -1.45
CA ASP A 23 7.30 26.21 -0.45
C ASP A 23 7.48 25.38 0.81
N LEU A 24 7.88 24.11 0.65
CA LEU A 24 8.14 23.21 1.77
C LEU A 24 9.37 23.62 2.58
N ILE A 25 10.41 24.14 1.93
CA ILE A 25 11.62 24.67 2.62
C ILE A 25 11.28 25.97 3.35
N GLU A 26 10.37 26.79 2.81
CA GLU A 26 9.86 27.99 3.48
C GLU A 26 8.96 27.68 4.69
N GLY A 27 8.68 26.41 4.98
CA GLY A 27 7.86 25.97 6.11
C GLY A 27 6.35 26.08 5.86
N ARG A 28 5.90 26.23 4.61
CA ARG A 28 4.48 26.33 4.27
C ARG A 28 3.83 24.94 4.19
N ASP A 29 2.58 24.87 4.57
CA ASP A 29 1.76 23.70 4.31
C ASP A 29 1.50 23.56 2.81
N VAL A 30 1.57 22.33 2.31
CA VAL A 30 1.43 22.05 0.87
C VAL A 30 0.42 20.94 0.62
N ILE A 31 -0.42 21.14 -0.39
CA ILE A 31 -1.23 20.11 -1.02
C ILE A 31 -0.66 19.85 -2.41
N GLY A 32 -0.13 18.65 -2.62
CA GLY A 32 0.38 18.21 -3.91
C GLY A 32 -0.57 17.23 -4.58
N ARG A 33 -0.97 17.52 -5.82
CA ARG A 33 -1.72 16.60 -6.68
C ARG A 33 -0.89 16.25 -7.89
N ALA A 34 -0.49 15.00 -7.99
CA ALA A 34 0.33 14.52 -9.10
C ALA A 34 0.17 13.00 -9.29
N PRO A 35 0.30 12.48 -10.51
CA PRO A 35 0.17 11.05 -10.79
C PRO A 35 1.25 10.22 -10.08
N THR A 36 1.03 8.92 -9.98
CA THR A 36 2.04 7.98 -9.48
C THR A 36 3.23 7.95 -10.44
N GLY A 37 4.47 7.99 -9.88
CA GLY A 37 5.70 8.04 -10.69
C GLY A 37 6.16 9.45 -11.07
N SER A 38 5.49 10.51 -10.61
CA SER A 38 5.89 11.90 -10.82
C SER A 38 7.03 12.38 -9.91
N GLY A 39 7.55 11.54 -9.01
CA GLY A 39 8.63 11.90 -8.10
C GLY A 39 8.19 12.55 -6.79
N LYS A 40 6.93 12.35 -6.36
CA LYS A 40 6.40 12.88 -5.08
C LYS A 40 7.27 12.55 -3.87
N THR A 41 7.83 11.35 -3.82
CA THR A 41 8.66 10.92 -2.68
C THR A 41 9.81 11.87 -2.42
N LEU A 42 10.52 12.29 -3.46
CA LEU A 42 11.60 13.27 -3.34
C LEU A 42 11.07 14.70 -3.12
N ALA A 43 9.88 15.03 -3.63
CA ALA A 43 9.27 16.33 -3.44
C ALA A 43 9.07 16.65 -1.94
N PHE A 44 8.55 15.70 -1.16
CA PHE A 44 8.44 15.88 0.30
C PHE A 44 9.66 15.37 1.06
N GLY A 45 10.42 14.45 0.50
CA GLY A 45 11.54 13.79 1.17
C GLY A 45 12.78 14.67 1.26
N ILE A 46 13.08 15.48 0.26
CA ILE A 46 14.22 16.43 0.28
C ILE A 46 14.04 17.44 1.42
N PRO A 47 12.89 18.14 1.58
CA PRO A 47 12.64 19.00 2.73
C PRO A 47 12.69 18.25 4.07
N ALA A 48 12.15 17.04 4.13
CA ALA A 48 12.20 16.19 5.33
C ALA A 48 13.63 15.89 5.79
N VAL A 49 14.51 15.56 4.85
CA VAL A 49 15.94 15.30 5.12
C VAL A 49 16.68 16.60 5.48
N ALA A 50 16.36 17.73 4.84
CA ALA A 50 16.93 19.03 5.14
C ALA A 50 16.61 19.44 6.59
N MET A 51 15.34 19.34 7.01
CA MET A 51 14.93 19.61 8.38
C MET A 51 15.63 18.69 9.39
N ALA A 52 15.75 17.41 9.10
CA ALA A 52 16.46 16.47 9.96
C ALA A 52 17.93 16.88 10.17
N LEU A 53 18.59 17.44 9.13
CA LEU A 53 19.96 17.93 9.20
C LEU A 53 20.08 19.20 10.07
N GLU A 54 19.20 20.18 9.85
CA GLU A 54 19.26 21.49 10.53
C GLU A 54 19.03 21.37 12.06
N ARG A 55 18.14 20.47 12.47
CA ARG A 55 17.77 20.28 13.87
C ARG A 55 18.71 19.37 14.67
N GLY A 56 19.69 18.74 13.99
CA GLY A 56 20.58 17.75 14.58
C GLY A 56 19.87 16.44 14.95
N PRO A 57 20.55 15.48 15.60
CA PRO A 57 20.01 14.12 15.84
C PRO A 57 18.73 14.13 16.69
N ALA A 58 17.73 13.36 16.27
CA ALA A 58 16.50 13.18 17.03
C ALA A 58 16.75 12.46 18.34
N ARG A 59 15.97 12.82 19.38
CA ARG A 59 16.01 12.13 20.65
C ARG A 59 15.45 10.71 20.53
N LYS A 60 15.91 9.83 21.39
CA LYS A 60 15.42 8.44 21.46
C LYS A 60 13.90 8.42 21.55
N LYS A 61 13.25 7.61 20.71
CA LYS A 61 11.79 7.45 20.64
C LYS A 61 11.00 8.71 20.24
N ARG A 62 11.65 9.74 19.71
CA ARG A 62 11.03 11.02 19.39
C ARG A 62 11.48 11.47 18.00
N PRO A 63 10.87 10.97 16.93
CA PRO A 63 11.14 11.43 15.58
C PRO A 63 10.71 12.88 15.40
N ARG A 64 11.36 13.58 14.48
CA ARG A 64 11.01 14.95 14.10
C ARG A 64 10.15 15.01 12.85
N VAL A 65 10.32 14.02 11.99
CA VAL A 65 9.57 13.87 10.74
C VAL A 65 8.74 12.61 10.80
N LEU A 66 7.46 12.74 10.46
CA LEU A 66 6.52 11.63 10.30
C LEU A 66 5.99 11.60 8.86
N ILE A 67 6.14 10.46 8.20
CA ILE A 67 5.57 10.20 6.88
C ILE A 67 4.57 9.06 7.00
N LEU A 68 3.30 9.33 6.74
CA LEU A 68 2.23 8.33 6.76
C LEU A 68 1.98 7.81 5.35
N ALA A 69 1.95 6.48 5.21
CA ALA A 69 1.68 5.79 3.96
C ALA A 69 0.62 4.69 4.16
N PRO A 70 -0.28 4.46 3.17
CA PRO A 70 -1.37 3.48 3.32
C PRO A 70 -0.92 2.03 3.38
N THR A 71 0.23 1.70 2.79
CA THR A 71 0.69 0.32 2.63
C THR A 71 2.12 0.13 3.12
N ARG A 72 2.44 -1.12 3.46
CA ARG A 72 3.78 -1.51 3.92
C ARG A 72 4.82 -1.35 2.83
N GLU A 73 4.42 -1.67 1.61
CA GLU A 73 5.26 -1.58 0.42
C GLU A 73 5.65 -0.14 0.16
N LEU A 74 4.68 0.78 0.17
CA LEU A 74 4.94 2.20 -0.04
C LEU A 74 5.79 2.78 1.10
N ALA A 75 5.50 2.42 2.35
CA ALA A 75 6.32 2.84 3.49
C ALA A 75 7.78 2.36 3.38
N GLY A 76 7.99 1.12 2.92
CA GLY A 76 9.33 0.59 2.63
C GLY A 76 10.01 1.33 1.49
N GLN A 77 9.31 1.56 0.37
CA GLN A 77 9.84 2.28 -0.80
C GLN A 77 10.24 3.72 -0.46
N ILE A 78 9.38 4.45 0.26
CA ILE A 78 9.70 5.82 0.73
C ILE A 78 10.97 5.79 1.58
N HIS A 79 11.06 4.88 2.55
CA HIS A 79 12.25 4.75 3.39
C HIS A 79 13.51 4.46 2.56
N ASP A 80 13.44 3.50 1.64
CA ASP A 80 14.59 3.06 0.84
C ASP A 80 15.05 4.16 -0.13
N GLU A 81 14.12 4.98 -0.64
CA GLU A 81 14.42 6.15 -1.48
C GLU A 81 15.08 7.27 -0.69
N LEU A 82 14.68 7.49 0.58
CA LEU A 82 15.26 8.52 1.45
C LEU A 82 16.56 8.08 2.14
N ALA A 83 16.79 6.78 2.31
CA ALA A 83 17.92 6.24 3.07
C ALA A 83 19.31 6.72 2.59
N PRO A 84 19.62 6.79 1.28
CA PRO A 84 20.90 7.32 0.81
C PRO A 84 21.12 8.79 1.18
N MET A 85 20.08 9.61 1.08
CA MET A 85 20.14 11.03 1.43
C MET A 85 20.33 11.23 2.93
N LEU A 86 19.57 10.48 3.74
CA LEU A 86 19.71 10.48 5.21
C LEU A 86 21.12 10.05 5.63
N ALA A 87 21.65 8.98 5.04
CA ALA A 87 23.00 8.51 5.32
C ALA A 87 24.06 9.57 4.96
N ALA A 88 23.90 10.30 3.85
CA ALA A 88 24.82 11.34 3.43
C ALA A 88 24.87 12.55 4.38
N VAL A 89 23.83 12.75 5.20
CA VAL A 89 23.76 13.83 6.21
C VAL A 89 23.91 13.33 7.65
N GLY A 90 24.21 12.04 7.83
CA GLY A 90 24.33 11.42 9.17
C GLY A 90 23.01 11.21 9.89
N GLY A 91 21.88 11.34 9.19
CA GLY A 91 20.53 11.13 9.71
C GLY A 91 20.10 9.67 9.67
N HIS A 92 19.04 9.38 10.38
CA HIS A 92 18.50 8.03 10.54
C HIS A 92 17.02 7.95 10.17
N GLY A 93 16.70 7.09 9.22
CA GLY A 93 15.32 6.72 8.85
C GLY A 93 14.90 5.36 9.41
N LEU A 94 13.58 5.18 9.56
CA LEU A 94 12.98 3.89 9.88
C LEU A 94 11.60 3.77 9.28
N ALA A 95 11.32 2.64 8.60
CA ALA A 95 9.97 2.27 8.22
C ALA A 95 9.33 1.36 9.27
N VAL A 96 8.12 1.72 9.76
CA VAL A 96 7.35 0.91 10.72
C VAL A 96 6.00 0.51 10.13
N TYR A 97 5.80 -0.80 10.04
CA TYR A 97 4.57 -1.38 9.49
C TYR A 97 4.30 -2.78 10.04
N GLY A 98 3.05 -3.23 9.94
CA GLY A 98 2.64 -4.53 10.44
C GLY A 98 3.16 -5.70 9.61
N GLY A 99 3.08 -6.92 10.16
CA GLY A 99 3.45 -8.16 9.44
C GLY A 99 4.94 -8.50 9.41
N VAL A 100 5.75 -7.71 10.10
CA VAL A 100 7.17 -7.99 10.41
C VAL A 100 7.39 -7.94 11.91
N GLY A 101 8.54 -8.45 12.35
CA GLY A 101 8.90 -8.49 13.78
C GLY A 101 8.81 -7.11 14.45
N LEU A 102 8.20 -7.06 15.61
CA LEU A 102 8.05 -5.83 16.39
C LEU A 102 9.38 -5.40 17.03
N GLN A 103 10.13 -6.35 17.59
CA GLN A 103 11.34 -6.08 18.35
C GLN A 103 12.44 -5.31 17.58
N PRO A 104 12.74 -5.62 16.30
CA PRO A 104 13.69 -4.82 15.53
C PRO A 104 13.26 -3.34 15.39
N GLN A 105 11.96 -3.08 15.21
CA GLN A 105 11.44 -1.71 15.13
C GLN A 105 11.58 -0.98 16.48
N ILE A 106 11.28 -1.65 17.60
CA ILE A 106 11.46 -1.11 18.95
C ILE A 106 12.92 -0.75 19.21
N ASN A 107 13.84 -1.66 18.89
CA ASN A 107 15.27 -1.45 19.11
C ASN A 107 15.77 -0.24 18.32
N ARG A 108 15.35 -0.09 17.05
CA ARG A 108 15.77 1.02 16.22
C ARG A 108 15.21 2.36 16.72
N LEU A 109 13.93 2.42 17.11
CA LEU A 109 13.33 3.62 17.71
C LEU A 109 14.05 4.04 19.01
N SER A 110 14.55 3.07 19.77
CA SER A 110 15.29 3.32 21.00
C SER A 110 16.68 3.91 20.78
N SER A 111 17.25 3.84 19.58
CA SER A 111 18.54 4.46 19.24
C SER A 111 18.43 5.90 18.74
N GLY A 112 17.24 6.37 18.38
CA GLY A 112 16.98 7.66 17.74
C GLY A 112 16.72 7.49 16.25
N VAL A 113 15.67 8.13 15.77
CA VAL A 113 15.22 8.12 14.36
C VAL A 113 14.74 9.53 14.02
N ASP A 114 15.32 10.13 13.00
CA ASP A 114 14.98 11.48 12.57
C ASP A 114 13.73 11.47 11.69
N VAL A 115 13.65 10.54 10.72
CA VAL A 115 12.53 10.37 9.80
C VAL A 115 11.85 9.03 10.03
N LEU A 116 10.60 9.07 10.49
CA LEU A 116 9.77 7.89 10.71
C LEU A 116 8.74 7.75 9.58
N VAL A 117 8.86 6.71 8.78
CA VAL A 117 7.86 6.35 7.77
C VAL A 117 6.94 5.27 8.34
N ALA A 118 5.63 5.45 8.30
CA ALA A 118 4.74 4.57 9.04
C ALA A 118 3.44 4.21 8.30
N THR A 119 2.97 2.97 8.51
CA THR A 119 1.54 2.68 8.29
C THR A 119 0.75 2.97 9.57
N PRO A 120 -0.45 3.60 9.48
CA PRO A 120 -1.16 4.12 10.65
C PRO A 120 -1.34 3.10 11.79
N GLY A 121 -1.85 1.90 11.50
CA GLY A 121 -2.14 0.91 12.56
C GLY A 121 -0.93 0.44 13.35
N ARG A 122 0.25 0.23 12.70
CA ARG A 122 1.47 -0.17 13.41
C ARG A 122 2.02 0.97 14.25
N LEU A 123 1.91 2.20 13.78
CA LEU A 123 2.35 3.36 14.54
C LEU A 123 1.50 3.54 15.80
N GLU A 124 0.18 3.38 15.72
CA GLU A 124 -0.70 3.36 16.90
C GLU A 124 -0.31 2.29 17.91
N ASP A 125 -0.02 1.04 17.44
CA ASP A 125 0.46 -0.04 18.31
C ASP A 125 1.73 0.36 19.07
N LEU A 126 2.69 0.98 18.40
CA LEU A 126 3.97 1.41 19.00
C LEU A 126 3.78 2.57 20.01
N ILE A 127 2.87 3.49 19.72
CA ILE A 127 2.51 4.59 20.64
C ILE A 127 1.81 4.04 21.88
N GLN A 128 0.84 3.15 21.74
CA GLN A 128 0.15 2.51 22.86
C GLN A 128 1.11 1.75 23.77
N GLN A 129 2.15 1.13 23.21
CA GLN A 129 3.22 0.46 23.94
C GLN A 129 4.27 1.43 24.51
N ARG A 130 4.12 2.74 24.35
CA ARG A 130 5.07 3.79 24.77
C ARG A 130 6.48 3.61 24.19
N VAL A 131 6.56 3.05 23.00
CA VAL A 131 7.81 2.85 22.27
C VAL A 131 8.21 4.09 21.47
N VAL A 132 7.24 4.88 21.05
CA VAL A 132 7.44 6.13 20.30
C VAL A 132 6.45 7.19 20.79
N SER A 133 6.86 8.45 20.73
CA SER A 133 6.02 9.63 20.99
C SER A 133 6.17 10.60 19.80
N LEU A 134 5.08 11.15 19.33
CA LEU A 134 5.06 12.10 18.22
C LEU A 134 5.15 13.57 18.66
N ALA A 135 5.28 13.84 19.96
CA ALA A 135 5.25 15.19 20.53
C ALA A 135 6.38 16.13 20.04
N GLU A 136 7.39 15.59 19.35
CA GLU A 136 8.48 16.38 18.76
C GLU A 136 8.48 16.31 17.23
N VAL A 137 7.38 15.86 16.64
CA VAL A 137 7.21 15.87 15.18
C VAL A 137 6.90 17.29 14.74
N GLU A 138 7.79 17.84 13.92
CA GLU A 138 7.69 19.20 13.37
C GLU A 138 7.26 19.20 11.89
N TYR A 139 7.36 18.07 11.21
CA TYR A 139 7.03 17.91 9.80
C TYR A 139 6.26 16.61 9.58
N VAL A 140 5.05 16.72 9.04
CA VAL A 140 4.18 15.58 8.76
C VAL A 140 3.87 15.50 7.29
N VAL A 141 4.03 14.32 6.71
CA VAL A 141 3.61 14.01 5.35
C VAL A 141 2.52 12.95 5.38
N ILE A 142 1.47 13.18 4.59
CA ILE A 142 0.39 12.23 4.38
C ILE A 142 0.39 11.89 2.89
N ASP A 143 1.00 10.76 2.53
CA ASP A 143 1.09 10.34 1.13
C ASP A 143 -0.03 9.35 0.77
N GLU A 144 -0.62 9.50 -0.41
CA GLU A 144 -1.79 8.76 -0.88
C GLU A 144 -2.97 8.85 0.11
N ALA A 145 -3.34 10.09 0.51
CA ALA A 145 -4.38 10.34 1.50
C ALA A 145 -5.76 9.78 1.10
N ASP A 146 -6.13 9.89 -0.17
CA ASP A 146 -7.35 9.29 -0.73
C ASP A 146 -7.38 7.78 -0.53
N ARG A 147 -6.26 7.12 -0.75
CA ARG A 147 -6.14 5.68 -0.53
C ARG A 147 -6.24 5.30 0.95
N MET A 148 -5.70 6.13 1.86
CA MET A 148 -5.91 5.94 3.30
C MET A 148 -7.39 6.11 3.67
N ALA A 149 -8.11 7.01 3.00
CA ALA A 149 -9.56 7.16 3.17
C ALA A 149 -10.32 5.90 2.71
N ASP A 150 -10.03 5.40 1.52
CA ASP A 150 -10.62 4.16 0.97
C ASP A 150 -10.38 2.93 1.86
N MET A 151 -9.23 2.87 2.51
CA MET A 151 -8.87 1.78 3.42
C MET A 151 -9.43 1.96 4.83
N GLY A 152 -10.13 3.05 5.11
CA GLY A 152 -10.73 3.34 6.41
C GLY A 152 -9.71 3.77 7.47
N PHE A 153 -8.53 4.27 7.08
CA PHE A 153 -7.49 4.70 8.02
C PHE A 153 -7.68 6.14 8.54
N MET A 154 -8.60 6.92 8.00
CA MET A 154 -8.77 8.34 8.41
C MET A 154 -8.95 8.54 9.91
N PRO A 155 -9.70 7.69 10.67
CA PRO A 155 -9.77 7.84 12.12
C PRO A 155 -8.41 7.63 12.82
N ALA A 156 -7.58 6.71 12.33
CA ALA A 156 -6.23 6.48 12.86
C ALA A 156 -5.29 7.63 12.49
N VAL A 157 -5.34 8.11 11.25
CA VAL A 157 -4.56 9.27 10.78
C VAL A 157 -4.83 10.48 11.65
N LYS A 158 -6.10 10.83 11.89
CA LYS A 158 -6.47 11.96 12.77
C LYS A 158 -5.89 11.81 14.17
N ARG A 159 -6.05 10.64 14.81
CA ARG A 159 -5.47 10.41 16.15
C ARG A 159 -3.95 10.50 16.19
N LEU A 160 -3.26 10.20 15.08
CA LEU A 160 -1.81 10.35 14.99
C LEU A 160 -1.41 11.82 14.84
N LEU A 161 -2.14 12.58 14.02
CA LEU A 161 -1.93 14.02 13.84
C LEU A 161 -2.20 14.78 15.13
N ASP A 162 -3.25 14.43 15.87
CA ASP A 162 -3.58 15.02 17.18
C ASP A 162 -2.46 14.83 18.24
N GLN A 163 -1.49 13.94 18.01
CA GLN A 163 -0.35 13.65 18.88
C GLN A 163 0.98 14.20 18.37
N ALA A 164 1.00 14.78 17.17
CA ALA A 164 2.16 15.49 16.64
C ALA A 164 2.45 16.77 17.45
N GLY A 165 3.59 17.41 17.20
CA GLY A 165 3.94 18.67 17.87
C GLY A 165 2.86 19.76 17.77
N ASP A 166 3.03 20.83 18.50
CA ASP A 166 1.97 21.84 18.67
C ASP A 166 1.54 22.52 17.36
N ASP A 167 2.42 22.65 16.36
CA ASP A 167 2.11 23.26 15.05
C ASP A 167 3.03 22.65 13.97
N PRO A 168 2.86 21.37 13.62
CA PRO A 168 3.72 20.75 12.64
C PRO A 168 3.37 21.21 11.22
N GLN A 169 4.38 21.53 10.42
CA GLN A 169 4.19 21.71 8.98
C GLN A 169 3.56 20.44 8.39
N THR A 170 2.40 20.59 7.74
CA THR A 170 1.64 19.45 7.23
C THR A 170 1.59 19.45 5.71
N VAL A 171 2.05 18.36 5.13
CA VAL A 171 2.15 18.13 3.69
C VAL A 171 1.23 16.98 3.29
N LEU A 172 0.39 17.21 2.30
CA LEU A 172 -0.56 16.21 1.84
C LEU A 172 -0.40 15.95 0.35
N TYR A 173 -0.21 14.69 -0.03
CA TYR A 173 -0.27 14.24 -1.41
C TYR A 173 -1.47 13.31 -1.62
N SER A 174 -2.30 13.63 -2.61
CA SER A 174 -3.51 12.84 -2.93
C SER A 174 -3.89 13.00 -4.40
N ALA A 175 -4.50 11.99 -4.99
CA ALA A 175 -5.10 12.10 -6.31
C ALA A 175 -6.45 12.81 -6.27
N THR A 176 -7.18 12.71 -5.16
CA THR A 176 -8.46 13.40 -4.94
C THR A 176 -8.41 14.24 -3.66
N LEU A 177 -9.12 15.37 -3.65
CA LEU A 177 -9.15 16.34 -2.55
C LEU A 177 -10.56 16.54 -1.97
N ASP A 178 -11.44 15.59 -2.15
CA ASP A 178 -12.83 15.59 -1.69
C ASP A 178 -13.07 14.73 -0.44
N GLY A 179 -14.29 14.66 0.03
CA GLY A 179 -14.72 13.77 1.10
C GLY A 179 -13.89 13.88 2.40
N GLU A 180 -13.30 12.77 2.83
CA GLU A 180 -12.49 12.71 4.07
C GLU A 180 -11.15 13.43 3.92
N VAL A 181 -10.58 13.48 2.71
CA VAL A 181 -9.33 14.22 2.45
C VAL A 181 -9.54 15.73 2.64
N ALA A 182 -10.63 16.29 2.10
CA ALA A 182 -10.98 17.69 2.30
C ALA A 182 -11.16 18.06 3.79
N LYS A 183 -11.78 17.16 4.57
CA LYS A 183 -11.93 17.35 6.02
C LYS A 183 -10.59 17.33 6.75
N LEU A 184 -9.67 16.45 6.32
CA LEU A 184 -8.33 16.36 6.88
C LEU A 184 -7.53 17.63 6.62
N THR A 185 -7.51 18.10 5.36
CA THR A 185 -6.87 19.37 4.97
C THR A 185 -7.38 20.55 5.81
N LYS A 186 -8.70 20.68 5.92
CA LYS A 186 -9.31 21.78 6.70
C LYS A 186 -8.97 21.73 8.19
N ALA A 187 -8.73 20.54 8.74
CA ALA A 187 -8.49 20.36 10.17
C ALA A 187 -7.01 20.51 10.55
N TYR A 188 -6.08 20.17 9.67
CA TYR A 188 -4.66 20.03 10.00
C TYR A 188 -3.70 20.85 9.13
N GLN A 189 -4.20 21.63 8.16
CA GLN A 189 -3.38 22.51 7.36
C GLN A 189 -3.81 23.96 7.51
N SER A 190 -2.84 24.88 7.59
CA SER A 190 -3.05 26.32 7.70
C SER A 190 -2.67 26.99 6.39
N ASN A 191 -3.66 27.53 5.67
CA ASN A 191 -3.48 28.26 4.40
C ASN A 191 -2.54 27.51 3.41
N PRO A 192 -2.80 26.23 3.08
CA PRO A 192 -1.89 25.42 2.29
C PRO A 192 -1.74 25.92 0.86
N VAL A 193 -0.52 25.86 0.33
CA VAL A 193 -0.25 26.09 -1.09
C VAL A 193 -0.65 24.85 -1.86
N ARG A 194 -1.33 25.04 -2.99
CA ARG A 194 -1.79 23.93 -3.84
C ARG A 194 -0.96 23.87 -5.12
N HIS A 195 -0.41 22.71 -5.37
CA HIS A 195 0.30 22.40 -6.61
C HIS A 195 -0.36 21.21 -7.30
N GLU A 196 -0.69 21.38 -8.57
CA GLU A 196 -1.29 20.35 -9.40
C GLU A 196 -0.45 20.15 -10.66
N VAL A 197 0.22 19.00 -10.75
CA VAL A 197 1.08 18.67 -11.88
C VAL A 197 0.55 17.44 -12.60
N GLY A 198 0.21 17.61 -13.86
CA GLY A 198 -0.33 16.56 -14.69
C GLY A 198 -1.75 16.12 -14.28
N GLU A 199 -2.28 15.15 -14.96
CA GLU A 199 -3.57 14.56 -14.62
C GLU A 199 -3.41 13.55 -13.50
N ALA A 200 -4.05 13.78 -12.35
CA ALA A 200 -3.98 12.92 -11.18
C ALA A 200 -4.67 11.57 -11.40
N THR A 201 -5.66 11.53 -12.27
CA THR A 201 -6.33 10.30 -12.72
C THR A 201 -5.60 9.71 -13.92
N PRO A 202 -5.48 8.38 -13.99
CA PRO A 202 -4.94 7.74 -15.19
C PRO A 202 -5.77 8.15 -16.42
N ASP A 203 -5.09 8.63 -17.43
CA ASP A 203 -5.70 8.94 -18.73
C ASP A 203 -6.06 7.61 -19.42
N LEU A 204 -7.35 7.29 -19.42
CA LEU A 204 -7.85 6.06 -20.02
C LEU A 204 -7.72 6.07 -21.55
N ASP A 205 -7.68 7.26 -22.18
CA ASP A 205 -7.54 7.39 -23.63
C ASP A 205 -6.13 7.01 -24.13
N LYS A 206 -5.14 7.03 -23.24
CA LYS A 206 -3.79 6.54 -23.53
C LYS A 206 -3.65 5.02 -23.44
N MET A 207 -4.74 4.33 -23.11
CA MET A 207 -4.77 2.88 -22.97
C MET A 207 -5.63 2.24 -24.04
N THR A 208 -5.20 1.09 -24.54
CA THR A 208 -6.05 0.23 -25.38
C THR A 208 -6.84 -0.71 -24.46
N HIS A 209 -8.16 -0.63 -24.52
CA HIS A 209 -9.04 -1.42 -23.68
C HIS A 209 -9.72 -2.54 -24.46
N TYR A 210 -9.62 -3.77 -23.98
CA TYR A 210 -10.31 -4.93 -24.48
C TYR A 210 -11.29 -5.47 -23.46
N PHE A 211 -12.52 -5.77 -23.89
CA PHE A 211 -13.54 -6.41 -23.07
C PHE A 211 -13.95 -7.71 -23.75
N TRP A 212 -13.50 -8.85 -23.23
CA TRP A 212 -13.76 -10.15 -23.85
C TRP A 212 -14.73 -10.97 -23.01
N LYS A 213 -15.84 -11.37 -23.68
CA LYS A 213 -16.83 -12.26 -23.10
C LYS A 213 -16.34 -13.69 -23.21
N LEU A 214 -16.10 -14.34 -22.07
CA LEU A 214 -15.67 -15.74 -22.03
C LEU A 214 -16.08 -16.43 -20.72
N PRO A 215 -16.28 -17.76 -20.75
CA PRO A 215 -16.54 -18.55 -19.56
C PRO A 215 -15.26 -18.71 -18.72
N ARG A 216 -15.43 -18.96 -17.42
CA ARG A 216 -14.30 -19.06 -16.46
C ARG A 216 -13.21 -20.08 -16.83
N PRO A 217 -13.52 -21.27 -17.37
CA PRO A 217 -12.47 -22.24 -17.72
C PRO A 217 -11.47 -21.75 -18.76
N GLU A 218 -11.90 -20.85 -19.65
CA GLU A 218 -11.08 -20.32 -20.74
C GLU A 218 -10.16 -19.18 -20.33
N ARG A 219 -10.35 -18.61 -19.11
CA ARG A 219 -9.59 -17.43 -18.66
C ARG A 219 -8.10 -17.68 -18.54
N VAL A 220 -7.67 -18.86 -18.07
CA VAL A 220 -6.25 -19.13 -17.84
C VAL A 220 -5.49 -19.29 -19.16
N PRO A 221 -5.94 -20.10 -20.12
CA PRO A 221 -5.31 -20.18 -21.45
C PRO A 221 -5.22 -18.79 -22.11
N LEU A 222 -6.33 -18.05 -22.14
CA LEU A 222 -6.36 -16.70 -22.73
C LEU A 222 -5.42 -15.73 -22.00
N CYS A 223 -5.41 -15.75 -20.68
CA CYS A 223 -4.49 -14.90 -19.88
C CYS A 223 -3.02 -15.23 -20.18
N ALA A 224 -2.69 -16.50 -20.38
CA ALA A 224 -1.34 -16.91 -20.75
C ALA A 224 -0.94 -16.34 -22.12
N SER A 225 -1.85 -16.37 -23.11
CA SER A 225 -1.64 -15.77 -24.44
C SER A 225 -1.52 -14.25 -24.36
N VAL A 226 -2.35 -13.58 -23.56
CA VAL A 226 -2.24 -12.12 -23.30
C VAL A 226 -0.85 -11.77 -22.75
N ILE A 227 -0.36 -12.52 -21.78
CA ILE A 227 0.96 -12.27 -21.18
C ILE A 227 2.08 -12.52 -22.19
N ALA A 228 1.95 -13.55 -23.01
CA ALA A 228 2.91 -13.85 -24.07
C ALA A 228 2.98 -12.74 -25.14
N THR A 229 1.82 -12.13 -25.45
CA THR A 229 1.70 -11.08 -26.46
C THR A 229 2.18 -9.72 -25.95
N PHE A 230 1.72 -9.31 -24.75
CA PHE A 230 1.91 -7.95 -24.26
C PHE A 230 3.07 -7.81 -23.27
N GLY A 231 3.65 -8.91 -22.79
CA GLY A 231 4.78 -8.86 -21.86
C GLY A 231 4.36 -8.79 -20.39
N ARG A 232 5.07 -7.99 -19.60
CA ARG A 232 4.91 -7.92 -18.13
C ARG A 232 3.51 -7.44 -17.76
N THR A 233 2.79 -8.30 -17.05
CA THR A 233 1.36 -8.13 -16.81
C THR A 233 1.02 -8.18 -15.32
N ILE A 234 0.17 -7.25 -14.87
CA ILE A 234 -0.51 -7.38 -13.57
C ILE A 234 -1.89 -7.99 -13.80
N VAL A 235 -2.16 -9.12 -13.14
CA VAL A 235 -3.42 -9.87 -13.25
C VAL A 235 -4.24 -9.66 -11.97
N PHE A 236 -5.38 -9.00 -12.08
CA PHE A 236 -6.26 -8.72 -10.94
C PHE A 236 -7.29 -9.80 -10.72
N THR A 237 -7.34 -10.36 -9.51
CA THR A 237 -8.33 -11.32 -9.05
C THR A 237 -9.09 -10.79 -7.84
N ARG A 238 -10.37 -11.17 -7.72
CA ARG A 238 -11.23 -10.72 -6.61
C ARG A 238 -10.79 -11.26 -5.25
N THR A 239 -10.24 -12.46 -5.20
CA THR A 239 -9.97 -13.15 -3.92
C THR A 239 -8.52 -13.60 -3.79
N ARG A 240 -8.05 -13.71 -2.52
CA ARG A 240 -6.72 -14.22 -2.19
C ARG A 240 -6.49 -15.65 -2.71
N HIS A 241 -7.49 -16.53 -2.56
CA HIS A 241 -7.44 -17.89 -3.11
C HIS A 241 -7.48 -17.91 -4.65
N GLY A 242 -8.18 -16.94 -5.26
CA GLY A 242 -8.17 -16.70 -6.70
C GLY A 242 -6.77 -16.37 -7.20
N ALA A 243 -6.08 -15.46 -6.51
CA ALA A 243 -4.70 -15.09 -6.85
C ALA A 243 -3.74 -16.29 -6.79
N ASP A 244 -3.78 -17.06 -5.70
CA ASP A 244 -2.96 -18.27 -5.57
C ASP A 244 -3.27 -19.31 -6.65
N ARG A 245 -4.58 -19.50 -6.98
CA ARG A 245 -5.00 -20.45 -8.01
C ARG A 245 -4.53 -20.00 -9.39
N ALA A 246 -4.82 -18.75 -9.77
CA ALA A 246 -4.47 -18.21 -11.08
C ALA A 246 -2.96 -18.24 -11.30
N ALA A 247 -2.15 -17.81 -10.33
CA ALA A 247 -0.70 -17.86 -10.42
C ALA A 247 -0.18 -19.30 -10.66
N ARG A 248 -0.68 -20.30 -9.89
CA ARG A 248 -0.30 -21.70 -10.10
C ARG A 248 -0.73 -22.24 -11.48
N GLN A 249 -1.91 -21.84 -11.96
CA GLN A 249 -2.42 -22.29 -13.25
C GLN A 249 -1.63 -21.66 -14.41
N LEU A 250 -1.31 -20.36 -14.33
CA LEU A 250 -0.45 -19.67 -15.30
C LEU A 250 0.94 -20.29 -15.34
N THR A 251 1.53 -20.59 -14.18
CA THR A 251 2.85 -21.26 -14.12
C THR A 251 2.81 -22.65 -14.77
N ARG A 252 1.72 -23.41 -14.57
CA ARG A 252 1.54 -24.71 -15.26
C ARG A 252 1.34 -24.56 -16.77
N ALA A 253 0.78 -23.44 -17.21
CA ALA A 253 0.63 -23.08 -18.62
C ALA A 253 1.92 -22.49 -19.23
N GLY A 254 3.06 -22.53 -18.51
CA GLY A 254 4.34 -22.04 -19.00
C GLY A 254 4.65 -20.58 -18.76
N VAL A 255 3.76 -19.84 -18.06
CA VAL A 255 3.95 -18.41 -17.74
C VAL A 255 4.43 -18.27 -16.30
N PRO A 256 5.68 -17.83 -16.04
CA PRO A 256 6.14 -17.55 -14.67
C PRO A 256 5.26 -16.48 -14.00
N ALA A 257 4.50 -16.88 -12.97
CA ALA A 257 3.55 -16.00 -12.30
C ALA A 257 3.69 -16.10 -10.78
N VAL A 258 3.69 -14.95 -10.11
CA VAL A 258 3.82 -14.86 -8.65
C VAL A 258 2.60 -14.17 -8.05
N PRO A 259 2.02 -14.71 -6.93
CA PRO A 259 0.85 -14.11 -6.31
C PRO A 259 1.23 -13.10 -5.22
N ILE A 260 0.46 -12.00 -5.14
CA ILE A 260 0.56 -11.02 -4.07
C ILE A 260 -0.82 -10.71 -3.46
N HIS A 261 -0.97 -10.97 -2.17
CA HIS A 261 -2.23 -10.74 -1.45
C HIS A 261 -2.01 -10.71 0.07
N GLY A 262 -3.04 -10.27 0.82
CA GLY A 262 -2.95 -10.03 2.26
C GLY A 262 -2.58 -11.25 3.14
N ASN A 263 -2.72 -12.48 2.67
CA ASN A 263 -2.29 -13.69 3.39
C ASN A 263 -0.81 -14.05 3.18
N ARG A 264 -0.10 -13.35 2.31
CA ARG A 264 1.34 -13.53 2.12
C ARG A 264 2.11 -12.78 3.21
N SER A 265 3.17 -13.40 3.74
CA SER A 265 4.08 -12.70 4.64
C SER A 265 4.77 -11.56 3.90
N GLN A 266 5.27 -10.55 4.64
CA GLN A 266 5.95 -9.41 4.02
C GLN A 266 7.14 -9.83 3.17
N ASN A 267 7.93 -10.80 3.63
CA ASN A 267 9.05 -11.32 2.86
C ASN A 267 8.60 -12.03 1.55
N GLN A 268 7.44 -12.70 1.56
CA GLN A 268 6.90 -13.32 0.35
C GLN A 268 6.39 -12.25 -0.63
N ARG A 269 5.79 -11.18 -0.13
CA ARG A 269 5.30 -10.06 -0.95
C ARG A 269 6.48 -9.31 -1.57
N GLN A 270 7.52 -9.03 -0.79
CA GLN A 270 8.73 -8.38 -1.30
C GLN A 270 9.40 -9.23 -2.38
N ARG A 271 9.59 -10.53 -2.14
CA ARG A 271 10.16 -11.44 -3.17
C ARG A 271 9.31 -11.47 -4.45
N ALA A 272 7.98 -11.48 -4.33
CA ALA A 272 7.11 -11.47 -5.51
C ALA A 272 7.28 -10.16 -6.31
N LEU A 273 7.42 -9.02 -5.64
CA LEU A 273 7.70 -7.75 -6.29
C LEU A 273 9.09 -7.73 -6.93
N ASP A 274 10.09 -8.21 -6.23
CA ASP A 274 11.46 -8.30 -6.73
C ASP A 274 11.57 -9.22 -7.95
N ASP A 275 10.93 -10.41 -7.90
CA ASP A 275 10.90 -11.37 -9.01
C ASP A 275 10.19 -10.78 -10.23
N PHE A 276 9.11 -10.03 -10.01
CA PHE A 276 8.40 -9.34 -11.08
C PHE A 276 9.20 -8.15 -11.62
N ALA A 277 9.80 -7.33 -10.77
CA ALA A 277 10.63 -6.18 -11.17
C ALA A 277 11.87 -6.59 -11.97
N GLN A 278 12.48 -7.73 -11.60
CA GLN A 278 13.66 -8.30 -12.28
C GLN A 278 13.32 -9.12 -13.54
N GLY A 279 12.03 -9.24 -13.91
CA GLY A 279 11.60 -10.03 -15.06
C GLY A 279 11.71 -11.55 -14.87
N LYS A 280 11.94 -12.03 -13.64
CA LYS A 280 11.90 -13.47 -13.31
C LYS A 280 10.47 -14.00 -13.32
N ALA A 281 9.49 -13.17 -13.04
CA ALA A 281 8.07 -13.44 -13.22
C ALA A 281 7.51 -12.52 -14.31
N ALA A 282 6.80 -13.10 -15.28
CA ALA A 282 6.13 -12.37 -16.35
C ALA A 282 4.77 -11.80 -15.86
N ALA A 283 4.19 -12.42 -14.84
CA ALA A 283 2.90 -11.98 -14.28
C ALA A 283 2.93 -11.82 -12.76
N LEU A 284 2.37 -10.69 -12.28
CA LEU A 284 2.06 -10.45 -10.88
C LEU A 284 0.55 -10.62 -10.68
N VAL A 285 0.13 -11.69 -9.98
CA VAL A 285 -1.30 -11.96 -9.75
C VAL A 285 -1.72 -11.36 -8.41
N ALA A 286 -2.55 -10.33 -8.44
CA ALA A 286 -2.82 -9.47 -7.29
C ALA A 286 -4.31 -9.40 -6.93
N THR A 287 -4.59 -9.14 -5.64
CA THR A 287 -5.89 -8.61 -5.21
C THR A 287 -5.82 -7.09 -5.09
N ASP A 288 -6.94 -6.39 -5.22
CA ASP A 288 -7.00 -4.92 -5.16
C ASP A 288 -6.27 -4.34 -3.96
N VAL A 289 -6.58 -4.83 -2.77
CA VAL A 289 -5.95 -4.37 -1.53
C VAL A 289 -4.43 -4.55 -1.55
N ALA A 290 -3.94 -5.62 -2.18
CA ALA A 290 -2.50 -5.90 -2.21
C ALA A 290 -1.78 -5.17 -3.34
N ALA A 291 -2.47 -4.83 -4.42
CA ALA A 291 -1.93 -4.06 -5.54
C ALA A 291 -1.89 -2.55 -5.28
N ARG A 292 -2.67 -2.08 -4.30
CA ARG A 292 -2.61 -0.67 -3.85
C ARG A 292 -1.25 -0.40 -3.23
N GLY A 293 -0.63 0.73 -3.59
CA GLY A 293 0.70 1.11 -3.11
C GLY A 293 1.87 0.30 -3.68
N ILE A 294 1.63 -0.53 -4.70
CA ILE A 294 2.71 -1.15 -5.45
C ILE A 294 3.19 -0.17 -6.52
N HIS A 295 4.41 0.27 -6.38
CA HIS A 295 5.13 0.98 -7.43
C HIS A 295 5.93 -0.07 -8.22
N VAL A 296 5.39 -0.48 -9.34
CA VAL A 296 6.10 -1.32 -10.31
C VAL A 296 6.08 -0.57 -11.62
N ASP A 297 7.27 -0.30 -12.13
CA ASP A 297 7.45 0.36 -13.42
C ASP A 297 7.40 -0.65 -14.57
N ALA A 298 7.20 -0.14 -15.78
CA ALA A 298 7.22 -0.92 -17.01
C ALA A 298 6.23 -2.11 -16.98
N VAL A 299 4.97 -1.84 -16.65
CA VAL A 299 3.86 -2.79 -16.80
C VAL A 299 3.17 -2.51 -18.12
N GLU A 300 3.33 -3.42 -19.04
CA GLU A 300 2.78 -3.27 -20.41
C GLU A 300 1.29 -3.58 -20.45
N CYS A 301 0.84 -4.52 -19.62
CA CYS A 301 -0.56 -4.96 -19.65
C CYS A 301 -1.17 -5.11 -18.24
N VAL A 302 -2.44 -4.78 -18.14
CA VAL A 302 -3.29 -5.07 -16.98
C VAL A 302 -4.40 -6.01 -17.38
N VAL A 303 -4.56 -7.13 -16.67
CA VAL A 303 -5.67 -8.07 -16.88
C VAL A 303 -6.64 -8.03 -15.71
N HIS A 304 -7.87 -7.64 -15.94
CA HIS A 304 -8.97 -7.85 -15.03
C HIS A 304 -9.49 -9.28 -15.18
N PHE A 305 -8.81 -10.22 -14.49
CA PHE A 305 -9.14 -11.66 -14.55
C PHE A 305 -10.52 -11.96 -13.96
N ASP A 306 -10.86 -11.26 -12.89
CA ASP A 306 -12.22 -11.19 -12.36
C ASP A 306 -12.80 -9.80 -12.62
N PRO A 307 -14.09 -9.70 -13.00
CA PRO A 307 -14.75 -8.43 -13.26
C PRO A 307 -14.64 -7.45 -12.11
N VAL A 308 -14.66 -6.18 -12.46
CA VAL A 308 -14.59 -5.05 -11.52
C VAL A 308 -16.01 -4.65 -11.14
N ASP A 309 -16.24 -4.39 -9.86
CA ASP A 309 -17.58 -4.03 -9.36
C ASP A 309 -17.80 -2.50 -9.31
N GLU A 310 -16.72 -1.70 -9.27
CA GLU A 310 -16.76 -0.24 -9.10
C GLU A 310 -15.89 0.48 -10.14
N ASP A 311 -16.36 1.64 -10.58
CA ASP A 311 -15.66 2.45 -11.58
C ASP A 311 -14.28 2.90 -11.09
N SER A 312 -14.18 3.33 -9.83
CA SER A 312 -12.91 3.71 -9.21
C SER A 312 -11.90 2.56 -9.21
N ALA A 313 -12.36 1.33 -8.94
CA ALA A 313 -11.50 0.16 -8.97
C ALA A 313 -10.99 -0.14 -10.39
N TYR A 314 -11.83 0.08 -11.42
CA TYR A 314 -11.40 -0.06 -12.82
C TYR A 314 -10.27 0.92 -13.15
N VAL A 315 -10.46 2.19 -12.84
CA VAL A 315 -9.47 3.26 -13.09
C VAL A 315 -8.17 2.96 -12.35
N HIS A 316 -8.24 2.62 -11.06
CA HIS A 316 -7.06 2.34 -10.22
C HIS A 316 -6.28 1.09 -10.67
N ARG A 317 -6.97 0.04 -11.16
CA ARG A 317 -6.30 -1.14 -11.72
C ARG A 317 -5.65 -0.80 -13.05
N SER A 318 -6.40 -0.18 -13.97
CA SER A 318 -5.92 0.21 -15.29
C SER A 318 -4.72 1.15 -15.21
N GLY A 319 -4.70 2.10 -14.27
CA GLY A 319 -3.58 3.00 -14.01
C GLY A 319 -2.30 2.34 -13.48
N ARG A 320 -2.19 1.00 -13.48
CA ARG A 320 -0.92 0.30 -13.27
C ARG A 320 -0.09 0.20 -14.55
N THR A 321 -0.70 0.36 -15.72
CA THR A 321 -0.03 0.52 -17.02
C THR A 321 -0.12 1.97 -17.53
N ALA A 322 0.39 2.27 -18.68
CA ALA A 322 0.39 3.60 -19.33
C ALA A 322 1.00 4.71 -18.44
N ARG A 323 2.12 4.44 -17.78
CA ARG A 323 2.80 5.42 -16.91
C ARG A 323 3.93 6.13 -17.62
N ALA A 324 4.25 7.33 -17.14
CA ALA A 324 5.34 8.15 -17.67
C ALA A 324 5.26 8.42 -19.19
N GLY A 325 4.04 8.59 -19.71
CA GLY A 325 3.80 8.86 -21.15
C GLY A 325 3.81 7.63 -22.05
N ALA A 326 4.03 6.43 -21.51
CA ALA A 326 3.93 5.19 -22.28
C ALA A 326 2.47 4.83 -22.57
N ARG A 327 2.23 4.09 -23.66
CA ARG A 327 0.94 3.45 -23.93
C ARG A 327 0.80 2.16 -23.12
N GLY A 328 -0.42 1.77 -22.80
CA GLY A 328 -0.71 0.58 -22.03
C GLY A 328 -1.89 -0.22 -22.57
N THR A 329 -1.96 -1.49 -22.21
CA THR A 329 -3.07 -2.38 -22.60
C THR A 329 -3.83 -2.83 -21.36
N VAL A 330 -5.16 -2.78 -21.45
CA VAL A 330 -6.07 -3.25 -20.39
C VAL A 330 -7.01 -4.30 -20.98
N VAL A 331 -6.97 -5.51 -20.45
CA VAL A 331 -7.82 -6.62 -20.89
C VAL A 331 -8.77 -6.99 -19.74
N SER A 332 -10.07 -6.93 -20.00
CA SER A 332 -11.13 -7.26 -19.04
C SER A 332 -11.87 -8.52 -19.45
N PHE A 333 -11.84 -9.55 -18.61
CA PHE A 333 -12.62 -10.76 -18.81
C PHE A 333 -14.02 -10.58 -18.24
N VAL A 334 -15.03 -10.73 -19.10
CA VAL A 334 -16.42 -10.48 -18.77
C VAL A 334 -17.21 -11.79 -18.68
N ASP A 335 -17.77 -12.08 -17.52
CA ASP A 335 -18.73 -13.21 -17.39
C ASP A 335 -20.00 -12.89 -18.17
N PRO A 336 -20.62 -13.89 -18.84
CA PRO A 336 -21.87 -13.69 -19.58
C PRO A 336 -22.98 -13.05 -18.74
N GLY A 337 -23.02 -13.33 -17.44
CA GLY A 337 -23.99 -12.74 -16.52
C GLY A 337 -23.74 -11.29 -16.12
N GLN A 338 -22.57 -10.74 -16.40
CA GLN A 338 -22.15 -9.40 -15.97
C GLN A 338 -22.07 -8.37 -17.11
N ILE A 339 -22.46 -8.76 -18.32
CA ILE A 339 -22.40 -7.90 -19.52
C ILE A 339 -23.11 -6.56 -19.27
N LYS A 340 -24.31 -6.59 -18.66
CA LYS A 340 -25.10 -5.37 -18.41
C LYS A 340 -24.39 -4.40 -17.46
N ASP A 341 -23.73 -4.90 -16.43
CA ASP A 341 -23.04 -4.07 -15.44
C ASP A 341 -21.74 -3.50 -16.01
N VAL A 342 -21.00 -4.29 -16.78
CA VAL A 342 -19.82 -3.83 -17.53
C VAL A 342 -20.21 -2.77 -18.57
N GLN A 343 -21.33 -2.92 -19.27
CA GLN A 343 -21.82 -1.90 -20.21
C GLN A 343 -22.21 -0.59 -19.52
N LYS A 344 -22.77 -0.66 -18.29
CA LYS A 344 -23.04 0.56 -17.50
C LYS A 344 -21.75 1.25 -17.08
N MET A 345 -20.78 0.51 -16.59
CA MET A 345 -19.45 1.03 -16.23
C MET A 345 -18.77 1.68 -17.43
N LYS A 346 -18.73 1.02 -18.59
CA LYS A 346 -18.16 1.57 -19.83
C LYS A 346 -18.78 2.93 -20.21
N ARG A 347 -20.10 3.04 -20.12
CA ARG A 347 -20.78 4.32 -20.40
C ARG A 347 -20.40 5.43 -19.43
N ARG A 348 -20.27 5.11 -18.13
CA ARG A 348 -19.87 6.11 -17.11
C ARG A 348 -18.41 6.55 -17.26
N LEU A 349 -17.56 5.65 -17.71
CA LEU A 349 -16.13 5.91 -17.94
C LEU A 349 -15.81 6.31 -19.38
N GLU A 350 -16.83 6.52 -20.22
CA GLU A 350 -16.72 6.93 -21.63
C GLU A 350 -15.82 6.00 -22.48
N LEU A 351 -15.76 4.71 -22.12
CA LEU A 351 -14.92 3.73 -22.79
C LEU A 351 -15.54 3.29 -24.12
N PRO A 352 -14.84 3.44 -25.25
CA PRO A 352 -15.41 3.27 -26.59
C PRO A 352 -15.55 1.82 -27.04
N GLN A 353 -14.82 0.87 -26.43
CA GLN A 353 -14.71 -0.50 -26.92
C GLN A 353 -15.96 -1.33 -26.63
N GLU A 354 -16.33 -2.20 -27.58
CA GLU A 354 -17.42 -3.16 -27.43
C GLU A 354 -16.99 -4.39 -26.63
N ILE A 355 -17.97 -5.17 -26.15
CA ILE A 355 -17.73 -6.48 -25.52
C ILE A 355 -17.82 -7.53 -26.62
N THR A 356 -16.66 -8.10 -26.96
CA THR A 356 -16.51 -9.08 -28.03
C THR A 356 -16.17 -10.48 -27.51
N PRO A 357 -16.35 -11.54 -28.27
CA PRO A 357 -15.63 -12.79 -28.00
C PRO A 357 -14.11 -12.53 -28.03
N PRO A 358 -13.30 -13.31 -27.28
CA PRO A 358 -11.86 -13.24 -27.45
C PRO A 358 -11.48 -13.62 -28.90
N PRO A 359 -10.35 -13.12 -29.41
CA PRO A 359 -9.82 -13.60 -30.67
C PRO A 359 -9.45 -15.08 -30.57
N ASP A 360 -9.43 -15.81 -31.68
CA ASP A 360 -8.99 -17.20 -31.70
C ASP A 360 -7.55 -17.31 -31.24
N ILE A 361 -7.34 -18.19 -30.25
CA ILE A 361 -6.04 -18.37 -29.61
C ILE A 361 -5.44 -19.70 -30.08
N ASP A 362 -4.93 -19.69 -31.27
CA ASP A 362 -4.17 -20.82 -31.85
C ASP A 362 -2.66 -20.72 -31.64
N GLY A 363 -2.22 -19.88 -30.67
CA GLY A 363 -0.81 -19.57 -30.40
C GLY A 363 -0.28 -18.38 -31.18
N THR A 364 -1.11 -17.74 -32.01
CA THR A 364 -0.77 -16.50 -32.70
C THR A 364 -0.81 -15.31 -31.72
N PRO A 365 0.18 -14.41 -31.71
CA PRO A 365 0.11 -13.18 -30.92
C PRO A 365 -1.15 -12.40 -31.29
N LEU A 366 -1.82 -11.89 -30.23
CA LEU A 366 -3.01 -11.05 -30.43
C LEU A 366 -2.64 -9.80 -31.24
N PRO A 367 -3.50 -9.34 -32.17
CA PRO A 367 -3.25 -8.10 -32.89
C PRO A 367 -3.21 -6.95 -31.88
N HIS A 368 -2.09 -6.24 -31.81
CA HIS A 368 -1.99 -5.00 -31.06
C HIS A 368 -1.70 -3.87 -32.04
N GLU A 369 -2.47 -2.80 -31.93
CA GLU A 369 -2.20 -1.55 -32.65
C GLU A 369 -1.10 -0.80 -31.87
N GLY A 370 0.14 -1.06 -32.25
CA GLY A 370 1.30 -0.39 -31.66
C GLY A 370 2.53 -1.30 -31.73
N THR A 371 3.39 -1.01 -32.67
CA THR A 371 4.63 -1.74 -32.87
C THR A 371 5.51 -1.59 -31.63
N ALA A 372 5.98 -2.71 -31.09
CA ALA A 372 7.01 -2.80 -30.05
C ALA A 372 8.34 -2.08 -30.43
N THR A 373 8.36 -1.39 -31.57
CA THR A 373 9.54 -0.79 -32.20
C THR A 373 9.79 0.66 -31.75
N ASP A 374 8.83 1.32 -31.07
CA ASP A 374 9.00 2.72 -30.63
C ASP A 374 9.39 2.87 -29.16
N MET A 375 9.67 1.79 -28.46
CA MET A 375 10.24 1.87 -27.13
C MET A 375 11.76 1.97 -27.24
N ALA A 376 12.28 3.17 -27.08
CA ALA A 376 13.69 3.35 -26.77
C ALA A 376 14.08 2.42 -25.61
N PRO A 377 15.21 1.72 -25.66
CA PRO A 377 15.62 0.82 -24.60
C PRO A 377 15.71 1.64 -23.33
N ILE A 378 14.85 1.34 -22.36
CA ILE A 378 14.93 1.87 -21.01
C ILE A 378 16.30 1.51 -20.51
N GLN A 379 17.18 2.50 -20.35
CA GLN A 379 18.48 2.33 -19.73
C GLN A 379 18.24 1.62 -18.40
N ARG A 380 18.70 0.37 -18.32
CA ARG A 380 18.70 -0.41 -17.09
C ARG A 380 19.42 0.43 -16.05
N ARG A 381 18.71 0.95 -15.06
CA ARG A 381 19.31 1.40 -13.80
C ARG A 381 19.91 0.15 -13.16
N THR A 382 21.13 -0.16 -13.51
CA THR A 382 21.91 -1.16 -12.80
C THR A 382 22.22 -0.57 -11.43
N ALA A 383 21.66 -1.19 -10.41
CA ALA A 383 22.16 -0.98 -9.06
C ALA A 383 23.68 -1.22 -9.04
N PRO A 384 24.47 -0.41 -8.35
CA PRO A 384 25.91 -0.57 -8.30
C PRO A 384 26.31 -1.69 -7.36
N HIS A 385 26.17 -2.94 -7.79
CA HIS A 385 26.71 -4.12 -7.14
C HIS A 385 27.08 -5.19 -8.17
N ASP A 386 27.99 -4.81 -9.08
CA ASP A 386 28.92 -5.76 -9.68
C ASP A 386 30.26 -5.03 -9.82
N ARG A 387 31.05 -5.09 -8.75
CA ARG A 387 32.48 -4.89 -8.88
C ARG A 387 32.99 -6.08 -9.65
N GLU A 388 33.28 -5.89 -10.93
CA GLU A 388 34.15 -6.78 -11.70
C GLU A 388 35.41 -7.02 -10.87
N ARG A 389 35.56 -8.24 -10.41
CA ARG A 389 36.83 -8.73 -9.90
C ARG A 389 37.73 -8.90 -11.12
N THR A 390 38.63 -7.96 -11.32
CA THR A 390 39.78 -8.17 -12.19
C THR A 390 40.61 -9.34 -11.65
N PRO A 391 41.22 -10.19 -12.53
CA PRO A 391 41.92 -11.43 -12.13
C PRO A 391 43.25 -11.24 -11.40
N ASP A 392 43.63 -10.06 -10.95
CA ASP A 392 45.04 -9.74 -10.58
C ASP A 392 45.27 -9.41 -9.09
N ASP A 393 44.29 -9.63 -8.19
CA ASP A 393 44.50 -9.50 -6.74
C ASP A 393 44.60 -10.88 -6.06
N ARG A 394 45.67 -11.63 -6.40
CA ARG A 394 46.17 -12.69 -5.53
C ARG A 394 47.23 -12.09 -4.59
N PRO A 395 47.09 -12.20 -3.25
CA PRO A 395 48.18 -11.79 -2.35
C PRO A 395 49.39 -12.68 -2.56
N ARG A 396 50.48 -12.08 -2.98
CA ARG A 396 51.80 -12.72 -3.02
C ARG A 396 52.15 -13.22 -1.63
N ARG A 397 52.22 -14.55 -1.50
CA ARG A 397 52.84 -15.22 -0.36
C ARG A 397 54.34 -14.97 -0.43
N SER A 398 54.88 -14.25 0.53
CA SER A 398 56.31 -14.18 0.80
C SER A 398 56.84 -15.53 1.25
N SER A 399 57.79 -16.04 0.50
CA SER A 399 58.63 -17.19 0.80
C SER A 399 59.57 -16.89 1.98
N GLY A 400 59.47 -17.64 3.03
CA GLY A 400 60.43 -17.71 4.13
C GLY A 400 60.70 -19.16 4.46
N GLN A 401 61.94 -19.56 4.31
CA GLN A 401 62.52 -20.89 4.35
C GLN A 401 62.33 -21.64 5.69
N ALA A 402 62.07 -22.89 5.54
CA ALA A 402 62.53 -24.12 6.19
C ALA A 402 63.18 -24.10 7.57
N GLN A 403 62.69 -24.99 8.44
CA GLN A 403 63.55 -26.03 9.01
C GLN A 403 62.70 -27.21 9.53
N LYS A 404 63.19 -28.38 9.15
CA LYS A 404 62.70 -29.75 9.43
C LYS A 404 62.96 -30.16 10.89
N ARG A 405 62.03 -30.90 11.48
CA ARG A 405 62.17 -32.09 12.37
C ARG A 405 60.77 -32.44 12.84
N GLY A 406 60.20 -33.56 12.68
CA GLY A 406 60.60 -34.96 12.65
C GLY A 406 59.62 -35.73 13.51
N ALA A 407 59.05 -36.81 12.87
CA ALA A 407 58.46 -37.99 13.51
C ALA A 407 57.02 -37.97 14.04
N LYS A 408 56.26 -38.65 13.42
CA LYS A 408 55.17 -39.66 13.33
C LYS A 408 54.55 -40.21 14.65
N PRO A 409 53.52 -41.08 14.56
CA PRO A 409 52.16 -40.85 15.03
C PRO A 409 51.74 -41.88 16.10
N VAL A 410 50.49 -41.86 16.55
CA VAL A 410 49.72 -43.06 17.02
C VAL A 410 48.39 -42.61 17.64
N ALA A 411 47.31 -42.94 17.01
CA ALA A 411 46.21 -43.87 17.30
C ALA A 411 45.25 -43.63 18.48
N LYS A 412 43.97 -43.56 18.08
CA LYS A 412 42.74 -44.17 18.63
C LYS A 412 42.67 -44.55 20.12
N ALA A 413 41.60 -44.11 20.79
CA ALA A 413 40.54 -44.98 21.35
C ALA A 413 39.59 -44.23 22.28
N LYS A 414 38.39 -44.33 22.02
CA LYS A 414 37.13 -44.77 22.66
C LYS A 414 37.09 -44.86 24.21
N LYS A 415 35.97 -44.31 24.74
CA LYS A 415 35.06 -44.86 25.77
C LYS A 415 35.24 -44.52 27.24
N ARG A 416 34.08 -44.18 27.79
CA ARG A 416 33.40 -44.59 29.02
C ARG A 416 33.42 -43.62 30.23
N LYS A 417 32.16 -43.28 30.61
CA LYS A 417 31.74 -43.07 32.00
C LYS A 417 32.06 -44.30 32.85
N PRO A 418 32.22 -44.26 34.18
CA PRO A 418 31.20 -43.91 35.17
C PRO A 418 31.69 -43.36 36.54
N ASN A 419 30.82 -42.63 37.21
CA ASN A 419 30.20 -42.86 38.53
C ASN A 419 31.01 -43.01 39.85
N ARG A 420 30.46 -42.45 40.95
CA ARG A 420 30.64 -42.62 42.40
C ARG A 420 31.76 -41.80 43.06
N GLY A 421 31.48 -41.15 44.08
CA GLY A 421 30.76 -41.17 45.38
C GLY A 421 31.64 -40.45 46.35
N GLY A 422 31.22 -39.80 47.37
CA GLY A 422 30.53 -40.09 48.51
C GLY A 422 30.82 -39.05 49.56
N GLN A 423 29.90 -38.89 50.48
CA GLN A 423 29.96 -38.64 51.92
C GLN A 423 30.47 -37.27 52.39
N GLY A 424 29.83 -36.58 53.26
CA GLY A 424 29.00 -36.69 54.43
C GLY A 424 28.90 -35.28 55.02
N ASP A 425 28.22 -34.84 55.97
CA ASP A 425 27.39 -35.41 57.01
C ASP A 425 26.73 -34.25 57.79
N GLN A 426 25.64 -34.54 58.50
CA GLN A 426 25.06 -33.89 59.69
C GLN A 426 24.35 -32.52 59.52
N GLY A 427 23.20 -32.29 59.96
CA GLY A 427 22.26 -32.72 60.97
C GLY A 427 21.24 -31.62 61.09
N GLY A 428 20.02 -31.81 61.31
CA GLY A 428 19.24 -32.08 62.43
C GLY A 428 17.86 -31.49 62.40
N GLN A 429 16.91 -32.36 62.65
CA GLN A 429 15.70 -32.24 63.48
C GLN A 429 14.47 -31.44 62.95
N ARG A 430 13.44 -32.20 62.60
CA ARG A 430 12.18 -32.55 63.30
C ARG A 430 11.15 -31.42 63.34
N ARG A 431 9.93 -31.58 62.97
CA ARG A 431 8.71 -32.33 63.39
C ARG A 431 7.58 -31.83 62.53
N ASP A 432 6.52 -32.37 62.19
CA ASP A 432 5.73 -33.56 62.48
C ASP A 432 4.56 -33.54 61.49
N GLN A 433 4.19 -34.70 61.11
CA GLN A 433 2.98 -35.18 60.43
C GLN A 433 1.70 -34.95 61.26
N PRO A 434 0.48 -35.41 60.90
CA PRO A 434 0.09 -36.34 59.81
C PRO A 434 -1.26 -36.09 59.12
N SER A 435 -1.49 -36.83 58.11
CA SER A 435 -2.46 -37.91 57.82
C SER A 435 -3.64 -37.50 56.95
N GLU A 436 -4.07 -38.25 56.09
CA GLU A 436 -4.63 -39.50 55.69
C GLU A 436 -5.51 -39.23 54.48
N GLY A 437 -5.69 -39.98 53.49
CA GLY A 437 -5.72 -41.37 53.19
C GLY A 437 -6.41 -41.51 51.82
N SER A 438 -5.94 -42.28 51.05
CA SER A 438 -6.25 -43.67 50.75
C SER A 438 -7.08 -43.95 49.50
N ARG A 439 -6.47 -44.63 48.61
CA ARG A 439 -6.79 -45.89 47.86
C ARG A 439 -7.50 -45.83 46.53
N LYS A 440 -6.72 -46.25 45.51
CA LYS A 440 -6.84 -47.54 44.71
C LYS A 440 -8.09 -47.62 43.86
N SER A 441 -8.10 -48.11 42.62
CA SER A 441 -7.26 -49.00 41.83
C SER A 441 -7.96 -49.27 40.49
N HIS A 442 -7.16 -49.51 39.45
CA HIS A 442 -7.30 -50.53 38.42
C HIS A 442 -8.49 -50.60 37.43
N ARG A 443 -8.16 -50.66 36.19
CA ARG A 443 -8.18 -51.71 35.14
C ARG A 443 -9.01 -51.39 33.91
N LYS A 444 -8.29 -51.40 32.81
CA LYS A 444 -8.41 -52.19 31.56
C LYS A 444 -9.79 -52.35 30.89
N GLY A 445 -9.79 -52.03 29.62
CA GLY A 445 -10.31 -52.95 28.59
C GLY A 445 -11.46 -52.44 27.76
N GLY A 446 -11.19 -52.36 26.44
CA GLY A 446 -11.94 -53.12 25.48
C GLY A 446 -12.90 -52.42 24.54
N ASN A 447 -12.49 -52.33 23.32
CA ASN A 447 -13.16 -52.61 22.04
C ASN A 447 -14.63 -52.24 21.78
N GLY A 448 -14.79 -51.40 20.71
CA GLY A 448 -15.54 -51.75 19.52
C GLY A 448 -17.04 -51.43 19.49
N PRO A 449 -17.73 -51.57 18.37
CA PRO A 449 -18.12 -50.38 17.55
C PRO A 449 -19.65 -50.25 17.36
N GLY A 450 -20.11 -48.99 16.95
CA GLY A 450 -21.33 -48.68 16.25
C GLY A 450 -22.69 -49.16 16.78
N PRO A 451 -23.83 -48.71 16.30
CA PRO A 451 -24.14 -47.99 15.07
C PRO A 451 -25.12 -46.79 15.19
N LYS A 452 -25.28 -46.03 14.09
CA LYS A 452 -26.50 -45.23 13.78
C LYS A 452 -27.68 -46.18 13.55
N PRO A 453 -28.97 -45.79 13.56
CA PRO A 453 -29.59 -44.61 12.93
C PRO A 453 -30.89 -44.12 13.63
N GLY A 454 -31.53 -43.11 13.03
CA GLY A 454 -32.95 -42.93 13.30
C GLY A 454 -33.55 -41.56 12.99
N LYS A 455 -34.14 -41.45 11.83
CA LYS A 455 -35.04 -40.42 11.32
C LYS A 455 -36.36 -40.31 12.07
N ARG A 456 -37.05 -39.21 11.86
CA ARG A 456 -38.49 -38.87 11.94
C ARG A 456 -38.86 -37.94 13.09
N ALA A 457 -39.68 -36.99 12.92
CA ALA A 457 -40.57 -36.42 11.92
C ALA A 457 -41.56 -35.52 12.69
N THR A 458 -41.85 -34.40 12.09
CA THR A 458 -43.12 -33.66 12.08
C THR A 458 -44.00 -33.62 13.34
N LYS A 459 -44.38 -32.41 13.76
CA LYS A 459 -45.81 -32.05 13.80
C LYS A 459 -46.03 -30.53 13.96
N LYS A 460 -46.80 -30.04 13.02
CA LYS A 460 -47.62 -28.82 12.98
C LYS A 460 -48.61 -28.78 14.13
N ARG A 461 -48.96 -27.58 14.61
CA ARG A 461 -50.29 -27.04 14.87
C ARG A 461 -50.14 -25.60 15.32
N ALA A 462 -50.59 -24.61 14.59
CA ALA A 462 -51.95 -24.11 14.33
C ALA A 462 -52.55 -23.40 15.56
N GLY A 463 -52.82 -22.11 15.35
CA GLY A 463 -53.38 -21.10 16.23
C GLY A 463 -54.78 -21.45 16.77
N PRO A 464 -55.57 -20.56 17.34
CA PRO A 464 -56.22 -19.43 16.65
C PRO A 464 -56.36 -18.13 17.51
N ASN A 465 -56.37 -16.99 16.84
CA ASN A 465 -57.53 -16.15 16.54
C ASN A 465 -58.44 -15.72 17.71
N ARG A 466 -58.51 -14.42 17.98
CA ARG A 466 -59.73 -13.60 18.07
C ARG A 466 -59.43 -12.21 18.63
N GLY A 467 -59.67 -11.20 17.80
CA GLY A 467 -60.11 -9.91 18.27
C GLY A 467 -61.60 -9.99 18.74
N PRO A 468 -62.32 -8.98 19.07
CA PRO A 468 -62.44 -7.70 18.37
C PRO A 468 -62.76 -6.46 19.25
N LYS A 469 -62.76 -5.28 18.59
CA LYS A 469 -63.71 -4.16 18.66
C LYS A 469 -63.81 -3.27 19.92
N GLN A 470 -63.78 -2.05 19.76
CA GLN A 470 -64.68 -0.88 19.56
C GLN A 470 -64.18 0.24 20.44
N GLY A 471 -64.22 1.48 20.16
CA GLY A 471 -64.99 2.36 19.36
C GLY A 471 -64.39 3.75 19.41
N GLY A 472 -64.57 4.52 18.37
CA GLY A 472 -64.34 5.96 18.34
C GLY A 472 -65.41 6.71 19.14
N PRO A 473 -65.53 8.04 19.08
CA PRO A 473 -65.56 8.83 17.86
C PRO A 473 -64.87 10.22 17.93
N LYS A 474 -64.63 10.82 16.77
CA LYS A 474 -64.85 12.16 16.24
C LYS A 474 -64.74 13.35 17.22
N ALA A 475 -64.08 14.46 16.89
CA ALA A 475 -64.45 15.43 15.88
C ALA A 475 -63.39 16.53 15.79
N ASP A 476 -63.25 17.02 14.61
CA ASP A 476 -63.26 18.40 14.10
C ASP A 476 -62.02 19.25 14.42
N GLY A 477 -61.40 19.84 13.50
CA GLY A 477 -61.82 20.60 12.35
C GLY A 477 -60.91 21.80 12.31
N GLY A 478 -60.42 22.17 11.13
CA GLY A 478 -59.98 23.51 10.97
C GLY A 478 -58.69 23.73 10.20
N ARG A 479 -58.79 23.65 8.90
CA ARG A 479 -57.96 24.33 7.90
C ARG A 479 -58.52 25.73 7.63
N PRO A 480 -57.93 26.59 6.87
CA PRO A 480 -57.01 27.71 7.16
C PRO A 480 -57.73 29.08 6.96
N PRO A 481 -57.06 30.20 6.94
CA PRO A 481 -57.10 30.92 5.69
C PRO A 481 -55.84 31.71 5.26
N GLN A 482 -55.78 31.78 3.97
CA GLN A 482 -55.02 32.70 3.15
C GLN A 482 -55.57 34.13 3.23
N LYS A 483 -54.77 35.06 2.66
CA LYS A 483 -55.05 36.39 2.06
C LYS A 483 -54.67 37.55 2.96
N ARG A 484 -54.10 38.55 2.48
CA ARG A 484 -53.92 39.35 1.27
C ARG A 484 -53.27 40.65 1.68
N SER A 485 -52.29 41.11 0.92
CA SER A 485 -52.37 42.33 0.06
C SER A 485 -52.25 43.71 0.69
N GLY A 486 -51.42 44.48 0.07
CA GLY A 486 -51.51 45.91 -0.04
C GLY A 486 -50.36 46.61 0.68
N GLY A 487 -49.61 47.50 0.14
CA GLY A 487 -49.72 48.43 -0.93
C GLY A 487 -48.43 49.26 -1.00
N ARG A 488 -48.02 49.55 -2.19
CA ARG A 488 -47.26 50.77 -2.56
C ARG A 488 -48.18 51.99 -2.44
N PRO A 489 -47.70 53.28 -2.56
CA PRO A 489 -46.54 53.84 -3.24
C PRO A 489 -45.96 55.14 -2.60
N GLY A 490 -44.97 55.75 -3.27
CA GLY A 490 -44.65 57.19 -3.19
C GLY A 490 -43.14 57.42 -3.27
N GLN A 491 -42.52 57.66 -4.39
CA GLN A 491 -42.30 58.91 -5.17
C GLN A 491 -41.50 60.01 -4.44
N GLY A 492 -40.40 60.39 -5.11
CA GLY A 492 -39.75 61.71 -5.01
C GLY A 492 -38.25 61.55 -5.27
N LYS A 493 -37.76 61.67 -6.49
CA LYS A 493 -37.33 62.82 -7.30
C LYS A 493 -36.09 63.56 -6.80
N GLY A 494 -35.12 63.58 -7.73
CA GLY A 494 -34.19 64.70 -7.99
C GLY A 494 -32.79 64.44 -7.48
N GLY A 495 -31.72 64.60 -8.22
CA GLY A 495 -31.44 65.20 -9.50
C GLY A 495 -29.95 65.31 -9.67
N GLN A 496 -29.54 65.11 -10.91
CA GLN A 496 -28.49 65.84 -11.63
C GLN A 496 -27.10 66.03 -10.99
N GLY A 497 -26.09 65.63 -11.62
CA GLY A 497 -25.22 66.20 -12.64
C GLY A 497 -23.80 65.89 -12.18
N GLY A 498 -22.83 65.64 -12.91
CA GLY A 498 -22.39 65.97 -14.18
C GLY A 498 -20.92 65.68 -14.31
N GLN A 499 -20.55 65.24 -15.49
CA GLN A 499 -19.30 65.52 -16.18
C GLN A 499 -17.99 64.85 -15.82
N ARG A 500 -17.55 64.03 -16.73
CA ARG A 500 -16.14 63.79 -17.14
C ARG A 500 -15.48 65.09 -17.65
N PRO A 501 -14.10 65.23 -17.66
CA PRO A 501 -13.41 64.85 -18.87
C PRO A 501 -11.98 64.25 -18.68
N ARG A 502 -11.61 63.49 -19.66
CA ARG A 502 -10.38 63.24 -20.42
C ARG A 502 -9.12 64.12 -20.18
N GLY A 503 -7.98 63.49 -20.33
CA GLY A 503 -6.66 64.02 -20.71
C GLY A 503 -5.57 63.03 -20.38
N GLN A 504 -4.97 62.25 -21.23
CA GLN A 504 -3.94 62.36 -22.23
C GLN A 504 -2.59 62.93 -21.72
N GLY A 505 -1.53 62.17 -21.99
CA GLY A 505 -0.13 62.62 -22.15
C GLY A 505 0.83 61.79 -21.31
N ARG A 506 1.54 60.84 -21.80
CA ARG A 506 2.75 60.71 -22.63
C ARG A 506 4.05 61.22 -21.97
N THR A 507 5.03 60.27 -22.06
CA THR A 507 6.50 60.44 -22.12
C THR A 507 7.23 60.69 -20.77
N SER A 508 8.10 59.85 -20.34
CA SER A 508 9.42 59.44 -20.87
C SER A 508 9.75 58.07 -20.33
#